data_6c5a385872a904f0d6f8b993bea5ef6d
#
_entry.id   6c5a385872a904f0d6f8b993bea5ef6d
#
_cell.length_a   1.000
_cell.length_b   1.000
_cell.length_c   1.000
_cell.angle_alpha   90.00
_cell.angle_beta   90.00
_cell.angle_gamma   90.00
#
_symmetry.space_group_name_H-M   'P 1'
#
loop_
_entity.id
_entity.type
_entity.pdbx_description
1 polymer ?
#
loop_
_entity_poly.entity_id
_entity_poly.type
_entity_poly.pdbx_seq_one_letter_code
_entity_poly.pdbx_strand_id
1 'polypeptide(L)'
;MKLGFLIPTSGEAVGIPAECTVSAGFGAGKSSSCASAADLIFNRHCDTVVIWGTAGCLTNQLKTGDIVVATRTAHKDFSLEPLFGTRGLGDVPDFSDDDFWHTMDEPLANVLLKAVKRVFPTHHAVTGAVCSGDIFDPAMSRGNPIERQAAAVDMETSAVAEFCHRLRTKCGIPVRFGTIRVLSNDANGTTASTAGGNFTQFLQLFSQMNTQLLTLQKTIEDDLNG
;
A
#
# COMPACT_ATOMS: atom_id res chain seq x y z
N MET A 1 17.53 3.91 12.45
CA MET A 1 16.58 3.29 11.52
C MET A 1 16.43 4.23 10.33
N LYS A 2 16.38 3.70 9.12
CA LYS A 2 16.26 4.50 7.87
C LYS A 2 15.02 4.08 7.12
N LEU A 3 14.08 5.00 6.99
CA LEU A 3 12.82 4.80 6.26
C LEU A 3 12.96 5.22 4.80
N GLY A 4 12.41 4.44 3.88
CA GLY A 4 12.25 4.79 2.48
C GLY A 4 10.82 4.64 2.00
N PHE A 5 10.34 5.61 1.22
CA PHE A 5 9.03 5.51 0.59
C PHE A 5 9.12 4.88 -0.80
N LEU A 6 8.27 3.91 -1.03
CA LEU A 6 7.99 3.34 -2.34
C LEU A 6 6.80 4.07 -2.94
N ILE A 7 7.02 4.68 -4.10
CA ILE A 7 6.00 5.41 -4.86
C ILE A 7 5.75 4.64 -6.17
N PRO A 8 4.58 4.05 -6.38
CA PRO A 8 4.34 3.14 -7.50
C PRO A 8 4.58 3.79 -8.87
N THR A 9 4.00 4.96 -9.10
CA THR A 9 4.03 5.60 -10.42
C THR A 9 4.72 6.98 -10.39
N SER A 10 5.25 7.41 -11.53
CA SER A 10 5.81 8.75 -11.68
C SER A 10 4.76 9.85 -11.48
N GLY A 11 3.49 9.59 -11.81
CA GLY A 11 2.39 10.52 -11.57
C GLY A 11 2.13 10.75 -10.08
N GLU A 12 2.30 9.72 -9.27
CA GLU A 12 2.17 9.82 -7.81
C GLU A 12 3.40 10.46 -7.15
N ALA A 13 4.53 10.56 -7.85
CA ALA A 13 5.76 11.13 -7.30
C ALA A 13 5.84 12.66 -7.42
N VAL A 14 4.89 13.30 -8.11
CA VAL A 14 4.90 14.75 -8.31
C VAL A 14 4.75 15.49 -6.98
N GLY A 15 5.60 16.47 -6.73
CA GLY A 15 5.57 17.32 -5.53
C GLY A 15 6.34 16.77 -4.33
N ILE A 16 7.01 15.61 -4.44
CA ILE A 16 7.82 15.06 -3.36
C ILE A 16 9.09 15.89 -3.20
N PRO A 17 9.43 16.33 -1.96
CA PRO A 17 10.68 16.99 -1.68
C PRO A 17 11.90 16.13 -2.03
N ALA A 18 12.94 16.75 -2.60
CA ALA A 18 14.16 16.05 -3.04
C ALA A 18 14.92 15.36 -1.90
N GLU A 19 14.75 15.83 -0.68
CA GLU A 19 15.36 15.32 0.54
C GLU A 19 14.73 14.01 1.03
N CYS A 20 13.54 13.67 0.53
CA CYS A 20 12.89 12.39 0.90
C CYS A 20 13.67 11.20 0.35
N THR A 21 13.79 10.17 1.15
CA THR A 21 14.30 8.88 0.66
C THR A 21 13.17 8.14 -0.05
N VAL A 22 13.20 8.18 -1.38
CA VAL A 22 12.13 7.58 -2.20
C VAL A 22 12.70 6.67 -3.29
N SER A 23 11.96 5.62 -3.64
CA SER A 23 12.10 4.89 -4.90
C SER A 23 10.80 5.05 -5.68
N ALA A 24 10.87 5.63 -6.86
CA ALA A 24 9.70 6.01 -7.64
C ALA A 24 9.88 5.70 -9.13
N GLY A 25 8.75 5.55 -9.84
CA GLY A 25 8.74 5.45 -11.29
C GLY A 25 9.07 4.08 -11.88
N PHE A 26 9.15 3.03 -11.07
CA PHE A 26 9.30 1.66 -11.57
C PHE A 26 8.02 1.15 -12.26
N GLY A 27 6.90 1.81 -12.03
CA GLY A 27 5.58 1.46 -12.57
C GLY A 27 4.67 0.80 -11.53
N ALA A 28 3.37 0.78 -11.85
CA ALA A 28 2.39 0.06 -11.06
C ALA A 28 2.55 -1.45 -11.22
N GLY A 29 1.99 -2.19 -10.27
CA GLY A 29 1.93 -3.65 -10.30
C GLY A 29 2.98 -4.33 -9.44
N LYS A 30 2.76 -5.61 -9.22
CA LYS A 30 3.48 -6.43 -8.24
C LYS A 30 4.99 -6.50 -8.49
N SER A 31 5.39 -6.82 -9.72
CA SER A 31 6.81 -6.99 -10.07
C SER A 31 7.60 -5.69 -9.96
N SER A 32 7.02 -4.60 -10.49
CA SER A 32 7.64 -3.26 -10.44
C SER A 32 7.84 -2.78 -9.01
N SER A 33 6.86 -3.05 -8.16
CA SER A 33 6.94 -2.65 -6.75
C SER A 33 7.95 -3.44 -5.95
N CYS A 34 8.10 -4.74 -6.22
CA CYS A 34 9.18 -5.53 -5.63
C CYS A 34 10.56 -5.01 -6.05
N ALA A 35 10.74 -4.61 -7.32
CA ALA A 35 11.99 -3.99 -7.79
C ALA A 35 12.25 -2.64 -7.10
N SER A 36 11.21 -1.82 -6.92
CA SER A 36 11.30 -0.56 -6.18
C SER A 36 11.67 -0.78 -4.69
N ALA A 37 11.07 -1.78 -4.05
CA ALA A 37 11.42 -2.16 -2.68
C ALA A 37 12.87 -2.65 -2.59
N ALA A 38 13.33 -3.44 -3.56
CA ALA A 38 14.72 -3.89 -3.64
C ALA A 38 15.70 -2.70 -3.79
N ASP A 39 15.36 -1.68 -4.59
CA ASP A 39 16.15 -0.44 -4.69
C ASP A 39 16.30 0.24 -3.31
N LEU A 40 15.18 0.39 -2.58
CA LEU A 40 15.24 0.99 -1.24
C LEU A 40 16.11 0.19 -0.27
N ILE A 41 15.96 -1.14 -0.27
CA ILE A 41 16.64 -2.00 0.69
C ILE A 41 18.14 -2.13 0.36
N PHE A 42 18.47 -2.48 -0.88
CA PHE A 42 19.82 -2.87 -1.26
C PHE A 42 20.69 -1.70 -1.72
N ASN A 43 20.12 -0.73 -2.44
CA ASN A 43 20.88 0.40 -2.97
C ASN A 43 20.85 1.61 -2.02
N ARG A 44 19.72 1.85 -1.37
CA ARG A 44 19.56 2.99 -0.45
C ARG A 44 19.70 2.62 1.02
N HIS A 45 19.89 1.33 1.32
CA HIS A 45 20.10 0.79 2.67
C HIS A 45 19.00 1.18 3.66
N CYS A 46 17.74 1.14 3.21
CA CYS A 46 16.59 1.31 4.10
C CYS A 46 16.29 0.00 4.84
N ASP A 47 16.04 0.08 6.12
CA ASP A 47 15.57 -1.02 6.96
C ASP A 47 14.04 -1.05 7.14
N THR A 48 13.40 0.04 6.73
CA THR A 48 11.94 0.20 6.78
C THR A 48 11.45 0.74 5.43
N VAL A 49 10.57 0.01 4.77
CA VAL A 49 9.94 0.37 3.50
C VAL A 49 8.47 0.68 3.76
N VAL A 50 8.01 1.83 3.30
CA VAL A 50 6.60 2.22 3.38
C VAL A 50 6.10 2.58 2.00
N ILE A 51 5.04 1.92 1.53
CA ILE A 51 4.37 2.38 0.32
C ILE A 51 3.56 3.63 0.66
N TRP A 52 3.76 4.69 -0.11
CA TRP A 52 2.94 5.88 -0.17
C TRP A 52 2.37 6.01 -1.58
N GLY A 53 1.06 5.93 -1.71
CA GLY A 53 0.41 5.93 -3.02
C GLY A 53 -1.10 5.94 -2.92
N THR A 54 -1.75 5.84 -4.07
CA THR A 54 -3.19 5.86 -4.19
C THR A 54 -3.78 4.46 -4.13
N ALA A 55 -5.07 4.35 -3.79
CA ALA A 55 -5.82 3.09 -3.82
C ALA A 55 -7.30 3.34 -4.12
N GLY A 56 -7.96 2.34 -4.66
CA GLY A 56 -9.41 2.32 -4.81
C GLY A 56 -10.11 2.00 -3.49
N CYS A 57 -11.20 2.71 -3.20
CA CYS A 57 -12.02 2.46 -2.02
C CYS A 57 -12.96 1.26 -2.23
N LEU A 58 -13.04 0.35 -1.27
CA LEU A 58 -13.93 -0.83 -1.32
C LEU A 58 -15.07 -0.80 -0.30
N THR A 59 -15.19 0.24 0.50
CA THR A 59 -16.22 0.34 1.55
C THR A 59 -16.96 1.66 1.47
N ASN A 60 -18.28 1.64 1.79
CA ASN A 60 -19.11 2.84 1.86
C ASN A 60 -18.83 3.71 3.11
N GLN A 61 -18.01 3.23 4.02
CA GLN A 61 -17.64 3.96 5.23
C GLN A 61 -16.52 4.97 5.01
N LEU A 62 -15.83 4.87 3.87
CA LEU A 62 -14.71 5.73 3.49
C LEU A 62 -15.02 6.43 2.18
N LYS A 63 -14.31 7.51 1.90
CA LYS A 63 -14.48 8.35 0.71
C LYS A 63 -13.14 8.76 0.12
N THR A 64 -13.18 9.33 -1.07
CA THR A 64 -12.03 9.95 -1.73
C THR A 64 -11.32 10.93 -0.80
N GLY A 65 -10.01 10.80 -0.71
CA GLY A 65 -9.14 11.60 0.17
C GLY A 65 -8.96 11.05 1.57
N ASP A 66 -9.73 10.04 2.00
CA ASP A 66 -9.46 9.34 3.24
C ASP A 66 -8.18 8.49 3.11
N ILE A 67 -7.54 8.20 4.24
CA ILE A 67 -6.25 7.51 4.29
C ILE A 67 -6.41 6.17 5.00
N VAL A 68 -5.91 5.11 4.37
CA VAL A 68 -5.88 3.75 4.95
C VAL A 68 -4.44 3.34 5.22
N VAL A 69 -4.15 2.99 6.47
CA VAL A 69 -2.91 2.30 6.87
C VAL A 69 -3.22 0.82 6.97
N ALA A 70 -2.51 -0.01 6.22
CA ALA A 70 -2.82 -1.44 6.19
C ALA A 70 -2.39 -2.16 7.47
N THR A 71 -3.29 -3.00 7.98
CA THR A 71 -3.02 -3.96 9.07
C THR A 71 -2.91 -5.39 8.56
N ARG A 72 -3.48 -5.66 7.40
CA ARG A 72 -3.35 -6.95 6.69
C ARG A 72 -3.50 -6.73 5.19
N THR A 73 -2.94 -7.64 4.41
CA THR A 73 -3.00 -7.59 2.94
C THR A 73 -3.15 -8.97 2.34
N ALA A 74 -3.76 -9.05 1.15
CA ALA A 74 -3.90 -10.29 0.40
C ALA A 74 -3.82 -10.04 -1.11
N HIS A 75 -3.41 -11.07 -1.87
CA HIS A 75 -3.54 -11.06 -3.32
C HIS A 75 -4.99 -11.39 -3.72
N LYS A 76 -5.66 -10.49 -4.44
CA LYS A 76 -7.03 -10.73 -4.90
C LYS A 76 -7.14 -11.61 -6.14
N ASP A 77 -6.06 -11.69 -6.91
CA ASP A 77 -5.97 -12.35 -8.21
C ASP A 77 -5.08 -13.61 -8.20
N PHE A 78 -4.57 -14.01 -7.04
CA PHE A 78 -3.84 -15.27 -6.89
C PHE A 78 -4.82 -16.39 -6.51
N SER A 79 -4.82 -17.48 -7.26
CA SER A 79 -5.62 -18.66 -6.94
C SER A 79 -4.96 -19.93 -7.46
N LEU A 80 -4.85 -20.94 -6.61
CA LEU A 80 -4.48 -22.30 -6.95
C LEU A 80 -5.69 -23.23 -7.04
N GLU A 81 -6.90 -22.70 -6.92
CA GLU A 81 -8.15 -23.47 -6.94
C GLU A 81 -8.25 -24.43 -8.14
N PRO A 82 -7.87 -24.03 -9.38
CA PRO A 82 -7.92 -24.94 -10.52
C PRO A 82 -7.01 -26.15 -10.41
N LEU A 83 -5.95 -26.09 -9.62
CA LEU A 83 -4.96 -27.15 -9.47
C LEU A 83 -5.21 -28.02 -8.22
N PHE A 84 -5.62 -27.40 -7.13
CA PHE A 84 -5.65 -28.04 -5.82
C PHE A 84 -7.02 -27.98 -5.13
N GLY A 85 -8.01 -27.35 -5.76
CA GLY A 85 -9.34 -27.17 -5.16
C GLY A 85 -9.37 -26.15 -4.01
N THR A 86 -8.32 -25.35 -3.88
CA THR A 86 -8.15 -24.38 -2.80
C THR A 86 -7.94 -22.96 -3.36
N ARG A 87 -8.21 -21.94 -2.55
CA ARG A 87 -8.07 -20.55 -2.94
C ARG A 87 -6.95 -19.87 -2.18
N GLY A 88 -6.13 -19.10 -2.91
CA GLY A 88 -5.27 -18.08 -2.35
C GLY A 88 -3.96 -18.57 -1.73
N LEU A 89 -3.38 -17.74 -0.90
CA LEU A 89 -2.04 -17.90 -0.37
C LEU A 89 -1.91 -18.93 0.74
N GLY A 90 -3.02 -19.43 1.32
CA GLY A 90 -2.98 -20.48 2.35
C GLY A 90 -2.30 -21.77 1.93
N ASP A 91 -2.20 -22.00 0.61
CA ASP A 91 -1.51 -23.15 0.03
C ASP A 91 -0.05 -22.89 -0.31
N VAL A 92 0.40 -21.66 -0.18
CA VAL A 92 1.80 -21.32 -0.32
C VAL A 92 2.46 -21.56 1.03
N PRO A 93 3.38 -22.53 1.15
CA PRO A 93 4.14 -22.69 2.38
C PRO A 93 4.75 -21.36 2.78
N ASP A 94 4.61 -20.94 4.03
CA ASP A 94 5.04 -19.67 4.62
C ASP A 94 4.00 -18.55 4.70
N PHE A 95 2.79 -18.74 4.16
CA PHE A 95 1.63 -17.91 4.46
C PHE A 95 0.66 -18.76 5.30
N SER A 96 0.65 -18.50 6.57
CA SER A 96 0.01 -19.37 7.57
C SER A 96 -1.31 -18.82 8.05
N ASP A 97 -2.01 -18.02 7.28
CA ASP A 97 -3.31 -17.64 7.76
C ASP A 97 -4.43 -18.36 7.01
N ASP A 98 -5.39 -18.81 7.79
CA ASP A 98 -6.55 -19.55 7.34
C ASP A 98 -7.45 -18.75 6.38
N ASP A 99 -7.15 -17.44 6.21
CA ASP A 99 -8.01 -16.48 5.51
C ASP A 99 -7.35 -15.83 4.29
N PHE A 100 -6.20 -16.31 3.80
CA PHE A 100 -5.47 -15.71 2.66
C PHE A 100 -4.88 -14.32 2.95
N TRP A 101 -4.83 -13.90 4.21
CA TRP A 101 -4.39 -12.59 4.62
C TRP A 101 -3.00 -12.63 5.27
N HIS A 102 -2.11 -11.78 4.79
CA HIS A 102 -0.83 -11.53 5.43
C HIS A 102 -0.97 -10.40 6.44
N THR A 103 -0.72 -10.70 7.72
CA THR A 103 -0.73 -9.69 8.79
C THR A 103 0.49 -8.78 8.66
N MET A 104 0.28 -7.47 8.72
CA MET A 104 1.32 -6.46 8.68
C MET A 104 2.02 -6.32 10.04
N ASP A 105 3.14 -5.60 10.06
CA ASP A 105 3.83 -5.20 11.30
C ASP A 105 2.94 -4.24 12.11
N GLU A 106 2.24 -4.75 13.11
CA GLU A 106 1.28 -3.98 13.91
C GLU A 106 1.91 -2.78 14.63
N PRO A 107 3.08 -2.90 15.29
CA PRO A 107 3.77 -1.74 15.86
C PRO A 107 4.07 -0.66 14.83
N LEU A 108 4.52 -1.04 13.61
CA LEU A 108 4.75 -0.09 12.53
C LEU A 108 3.44 0.55 12.06
N ALA A 109 2.39 -0.24 11.84
CA ALA A 109 1.09 0.28 11.42
C ALA A 109 0.52 1.32 12.40
N ASN A 110 0.69 1.09 13.71
CA ASN A 110 0.29 2.04 14.74
C ASN A 110 1.08 3.35 14.68
N VAL A 111 2.40 3.28 14.45
CA VAL A 111 3.25 4.47 14.25
C VAL A 111 2.83 5.21 12.99
N LEU A 112 2.64 4.52 11.87
CA LEU A 112 2.20 5.12 10.62
C LEU A 112 0.87 5.85 10.78
N LEU A 113 -0.12 5.25 11.45
CA LEU A 113 -1.42 5.89 11.68
C LEU A 113 -1.30 7.16 12.53
N LYS A 114 -0.49 7.13 13.59
CA LYS A 114 -0.25 8.31 14.44
C LYS A 114 0.43 9.43 13.65
N ALA A 115 1.47 9.11 12.87
CA ALA A 115 2.18 10.07 12.05
C ALA A 115 1.27 10.70 10.99
N VAL A 116 0.47 9.88 10.28
CA VAL A 116 -0.51 10.36 9.30
C VAL A 116 -1.51 11.32 9.93
N LYS A 117 -2.11 10.98 11.08
CA LYS A 117 -3.06 11.86 11.77
C LYS A 117 -2.43 13.18 12.23
N ARG A 118 -1.14 13.18 12.55
CA ARG A 118 -0.40 14.39 12.95
C ARG A 118 -0.09 15.29 11.76
N VAL A 119 0.35 14.69 10.64
CA VAL A 119 0.77 15.44 9.45
C VAL A 119 -0.41 15.86 8.56
N PHE A 120 -1.47 15.05 8.52
CA PHE A 120 -2.66 15.28 7.71
C PHE A 120 -3.94 15.38 8.59
N PRO A 121 -4.03 16.35 9.51
CA PRO A 121 -5.12 16.40 10.50
C PRO A 121 -6.51 16.65 9.91
N THR A 122 -6.58 17.12 8.68
CA THR A 122 -7.85 17.36 7.96
C THR A 122 -8.35 16.14 7.19
N HIS A 123 -7.54 15.09 7.07
CA HIS A 123 -7.90 13.85 6.41
C HIS A 123 -8.33 12.79 7.44
N HIS A 124 -9.43 12.09 7.13
CA HIS A 124 -9.83 10.96 7.93
C HIS A 124 -8.86 9.79 7.69
N ALA A 125 -8.20 9.33 8.74
CA ALA A 125 -7.22 8.25 8.65
C ALA A 125 -7.61 7.09 9.57
N VAL A 126 -7.63 5.88 9.00
CA VAL A 126 -8.00 4.64 9.66
C VAL A 126 -7.00 3.53 9.36
N THR A 127 -7.06 2.47 10.15
CA THR A 127 -6.45 1.19 9.78
C THR A 127 -7.46 0.33 9.03
N GLY A 128 -6.96 -0.54 8.14
CA GLY A 128 -7.84 -1.44 7.39
C GLY A 128 -7.07 -2.50 6.62
N ALA A 129 -7.79 -3.43 6.02
CA ALA A 129 -7.22 -4.39 5.10
C ALA A 129 -7.05 -3.76 3.71
N VAL A 130 -5.94 -4.05 3.03
CA VAL A 130 -5.68 -3.65 1.63
C VAL A 130 -5.44 -4.90 0.81
N CYS A 131 -6.22 -5.11 -0.26
CA CYS A 131 -5.95 -6.20 -1.20
C CYS A 131 -5.29 -5.68 -2.47
N SER A 132 -4.49 -6.54 -3.12
CA SER A 132 -3.74 -6.15 -4.33
C SER A 132 -3.96 -7.11 -5.49
N GLY A 133 -3.93 -6.57 -6.71
CA GLY A 133 -3.97 -7.37 -7.94
C GLY A 133 -3.47 -6.58 -9.14
N ASP A 134 -2.93 -7.30 -10.14
CA ASP A 134 -2.41 -6.67 -11.37
C ASP A 134 -3.51 -6.32 -12.37
N ILE A 135 -4.77 -6.59 -12.03
CA ILE A 135 -5.92 -6.23 -12.86
C ILE A 135 -6.58 -4.99 -12.25
N PHE A 136 -6.54 -3.89 -13.00
CA PHE A 136 -7.31 -2.71 -12.67
C PHE A 136 -8.78 -2.93 -13.05
N ASP A 137 -9.65 -3.03 -12.04
CA ASP A 137 -11.10 -3.16 -12.26
C ASP A 137 -11.79 -1.82 -11.96
N PRO A 138 -12.15 -1.05 -12.99
CA PRO A 138 -12.83 0.23 -12.80
C PRO A 138 -14.25 0.09 -12.28
N ALA A 139 -14.86 -1.08 -12.46
CA ALA A 139 -16.24 -1.34 -12.02
C ALA A 139 -16.33 -1.70 -10.54
N MET A 140 -15.19 -1.89 -9.86
CA MET A 140 -15.14 -2.32 -8.45
C MET A 140 -16.11 -3.48 -8.22
N SER A 141 -15.97 -4.51 -9.04
CA SER A 141 -16.83 -5.69 -8.93
C SER A 141 -16.48 -6.45 -7.65
N ARG A 142 -17.02 -6.08 -6.52
CA ARG A 142 -16.86 -6.76 -5.23
C ARG A 142 -17.27 -8.26 -5.27
N GLY A 143 -17.05 -8.88 -6.43
CA GLY A 143 -17.32 -10.29 -6.67
C GLY A 143 -16.38 -11.20 -5.89
N ASN A 144 -15.14 -10.74 -5.67
CA ASN A 144 -14.12 -11.51 -4.98
C ASN A 144 -14.34 -11.44 -3.46
N PRO A 145 -14.32 -12.60 -2.74
CA PRO A 145 -14.43 -12.63 -1.28
C PRO A 145 -13.37 -11.79 -0.54
N ILE A 146 -12.16 -11.68 -1.10
CA ILE A 146 -11.07 -10.87 -0.55
C ILE A 146 -11.43 -9.38 -0.61
N GLU A 147 -11.92 -8.89 -1.75
CA GLU A 147 -12.33 -7.50 -1.91
C GLU A 147 -13.45 -7.09 -0.96
N ARG A 148 -14.36 -8.02 -0.64
CA ARG A 148 -15.47 -7.77 0.33
C ARG A 148 -14.97 -7.57 1.76
N GLN A 149 -13.78 -8.04 2.09
CA GLN A 149 -13.16 -7.93 3.41
C GLN A 149 -12.12 -6.80 3.48
N ALA A 150 -11.80 -6.17 2.35
CA ALA A 150 -10.82 -5.10 2.28
C ALA A 150 -11.46 -3.71 2.37
N ALA A 151 -10.75 -2.75 2.95
CA ALA A 151 -11.09 -1.34 2.94
C ALA A 151 -10.68 -0.65 1.63
N ALA A 152 -9.56 -1.12 1.05
CA ALA A 152 -8.99 -0.56 -0.18
C ALA A 152 -8.37 -1.64 -1.07
N VAL A 153 -8.23 -1.30 -2.36
CA VAL A 153 -7.57 -2.12 -3.37
C VAL A 153 -6.46 -1.32 -4.06
N ASP A 154 -5.33 -1.97 -4.25
CA ASP A 154 -4.19 -1.44 -4.99
C ASP A 154 -3.56 -2.49 -5.92
N MET A 155 -2.38 -2.20 -6.44
CA MET A 155 -1.66 -3.13 -7.32
C MET A 155 -0.32 -3.60 -6.72
N GLU A 156 0.03 -3.24 -5.47
CA GLU A 156 1.39 -3.37 -4.96
C GLU A 156 1.52 -4.01 -3.57
N THR A 157 0.68 -3.62 -2.63
CA THR A 157 0.89 -3.86 -1.18
C THR A 157 1.14 -5.32 -0.85
N SER A 158 0.35 -6.24 -1.39
CA SER A 158 0.49 -7.68 -1.06
C SER A 158 1.83 -8.26 -1.56
N ALA A 159 2.28 -7.86 -2.75
CA ALA A 159 3.53 -8.36 -3.30
C ALA A 159 4.75 -7.86 -2.53
N VAL A 160 4.77 -6.59 -2.14
CA VAL A 160 5.87 -6.03 -1.34
C VAL A 160 5.86 -6.60 0.08
N ALA A 161 4.67 -6.84 0.66
CA ALA A 161 4.55 -7.51 1.95
C ALA A 161 5.16 -8.92 1.91
N GLU A 162 4.80 -9.71 0.89
CA GLU A 162 5.35 -11.03 0.66
C GLU A 162 6.88 -10.98 0.44
N PHE A 163 7.34 -10.08 -0.41
CA PHE A 163 8.76 -9.89 -0.68
C PHE A 163 9.55 -9.60 0.60
N CYS A 164 9.12 -8.63 1.40
CA CYS A 164 9.76 -8.28 2.68
C CYS A 164 9.68 -9.41 3.69
N HIS A 165 8.56 -10.15 3.74
CA HIS A 165 8.43 -11.34 4.59
C HIS A 165 9.46 -12.41 4.23
N ARG A 166 9.62 -12.70 2.93
CA ARG A 166 10.61 -13.67 2.46
C ARG A 166 12.05 -13.23 2.70
N LEU A 167 12.36 -11.95 2.54
CA LEU A 167 13.67 -11.42 2.91
C LEU A 167 13.99 -11.67 4.39
N ARG A 168 13.02 -11.48 5.29
CA ARG A 168 13.22 -11.75 6.72
C ARG A 168 13.37 -13.23 7.01
N THR A 169 12.47 -14.05 6.49
CA THR A 169 12.36 -15.48 6.89
C THR A 169 13.33 -16.38 6.16
N LYS A 170 13.68 -16.07 4.91
CA LYS A 170 14.53 -16.93 4.08
C LYS A 170 15.95 -16.37 3.89
N CYS A 171 16.11 -15.05 3.92
CA CYS A 171 17.42 -14.42 3.67
C CYS A 171 18.04 -13.80 4.94
N GLY A 172 17.32 -13.75 6.05
CA GLY A 172 17.80 -13.15 7.31
C GLY A 172 17.99 -11.64 7.25
N ILE A 173 17.34 -10.95 6.30
CA ILE A 173 17.43 -9.50 6.13
C ILE A 173 16.32 -8.83 6.95
N PRO A 174 16.64 -8.08 8.01
CA PRO A 174 15.66 -7.51 8.93
C PRO A 174 15.01 -6.25 8.35
N VAL A 175 14.10 -6.40 7.40
CA VAL A 175 13.35 -5.29 6.81
C VAL A 175 11.93 -5.23 7.36
N ARG A 176 11.48 -4.04 7.73
CA ARG A 176 10.09 -3.75 8.13
C ARG A 176 9.31 -3.22 6.91
N PHE A 177 8.04 -3.53 6.86
CA PHE A 177 7.19 -3.07 5.78
C PHE A 177 5.85 -2.56 6.28
N GLY A 178 5.42 -1.41 5.75
CA GLY A 178 4.10 -0.82 5.97
C GLY A 178 3.56 -0.19 4.70
N THR A 179 2.28 0.19 4.70
CA THR A 179 1.67 0.91 3.58
C THR A 179 0.66 1.94 4.07
N ILE A 180 0.65 3.07 3.39
CA ILE A 180 -0.27 4.19 3.56
C ILE A 180 -0.91 4.46 2.21
N ARG A 181 -2.23 4.34 2.11
CA ARG A 181 -2.98 4.54 0.87
C ARG A 181 -3.97 5.69 1.00
N VAL A 182 -3.91 6.63 0.07
CA VAL A 182 -4.89 7.71 -0.06
C VAL A 182 -5.94 7.27 -1.08
N LEU A 183 -7.20 7.25 -0.67
CA LEU A 183 -8.29 6.76 -1.51
C LEU A 183 -8.59 7.72 -2.66
N SER A 184 -8.49 7.25 -3.89
CA SER A 184 -8.62 8.05 -5.12
C SER A 184 -10.04 8.08 -5.70
N ASN A 185 -10.93 7.24 -5.22
CA ASN A 185 -12.31 7.12 -5.68
C ASN A 185 -13.20 6.50 -4.60
N ASP A 186 -14.52 6.60 -4.80
CA ASP A 186 -15.51 6.01 -3.92
C ASP A 186 -15.83 4.56 -4.29
N ALA A 187 -16.31 3.81 -3.32
CA ALA A 187 -16.68 2.40 -3.48
C ALA A 187 -17.88 2.15 -4.40
N ASN A 188 -18.63 3.17 -4.77
CA ASN A 188 -19.91 3.04 -5.48
C ASN A 188 -19.79 2.89 -7.00
N GLY A 189 -18.60 2.85 -7.57
CA GLY A 189 -18.37 2.51 -8.97
C GLY A 189 -18.97 3.45 -10.03
N THR A 190 -19.73 4.48 -9.62
CA THR A 190 -20.39 5.41 -10.53
C THR A 190 -19.42 6.33 -11.28
N THR A 191 -18.17 6.30 -10.91
CA THR A 191 -17.13 7.17 -11.47
C THR A 191 -16.25 6.49 -12.52
N ALA A 192 -16.52 5.23 -12.88
CA ALA A 192 -15.71 4.52 -13.88
C ALA A 192 -15.68 5.22 -15.25
N SER A 193 -16.79 5.82 -15.67
CA SER A 193 -16.85 6.61 -16.92
C SER A 193 -16.21 7.99 -16.80
N THR A 194 -16.00 8.50 -15.60
CA THR A 194 -15.33 9.77 -15.29
C THR A 194 -13.96 9.55 -14.67
N ALA A 195 -13.52 8.31 -14.50
CA ALA A 195 -12.30 7.94 -13.77
C ALA A 195 -11.04 8.67 -14.27
N GLY A 196 -10.89 8.84 -15.59
CA GLY A 196 -9.72 9.54 -16.14
C GLY A 196 -9.64 11.01 -15.72
N GLY A 197 -10.74 11.75 -15.82
CA GLY A 197 -10.77 13.17 -15.41
C GLY A 197 -10.67 13.35 -13.90
N ASN A 198 -11.42 12.58 -13.15
CA ASN A 198 -11.39 12.63 -11.68
C ASN A 198 -10.05 12.17 -11.12
N PHE A 199 -9.42 11.16 -11.71
CA PHE A 199 -8.11 10.68 -11.28
C PHE A 199 -7.02 11.73 -11.51
N THR A 200 -7.03 12.42 -12.64
CA THR A 200 -6.07 13.51 -12.91
C THR A 200 -6.22 14.65 -11.90
N GLN A 201 -7.45 15.06 -11.59
CA GLN A 201 -7.70 16.05 -10.55
C GLN A 201 -7.26 15.56 -9.16
N PHE A 202 -7.50 14.29 -8.88
CA PHE A 202 -7.05 13.68 -7.64
C PHE A 202 -5.51 13.66 -7.53
N LEU A 203 -4.78 13.37 -8.60
CA LEU A 203 -3.31 13.43 -8.60
C LEU A 203 -2.78 14.84 -8.31
N GLN A 204 -3.50 15.90 -8.71
CA GLN A 204 -3.16 17.28 -8.34
C GLN A 204 -3.31 17.50 -6.82
N LEU A 205 -4.39 16.99 -6.22
CA LEU A 205 -4.57 17.04 -4.77
C LEU A 205 -3.50 16.20 -4.06
N PHE A 206 -3.24 14.99 -4.56
CA PHE A 206 -2.24 14.09 -4.02
C PHE A 206 -0.83 14.70 -4.07
N SER A 207 -0.50 15.45 -5.14
CA SER A 207 0.78 16.16 -5.25
C SER A 207 0.95 17.24 -4.16
N GLN A 208 -0.14 17.87 -3.70
CA GLN A 208 -0.08 18.78 -2.56
C GLN A 208 0.22 18.04 -1.25
N MET A 209 -0.35 16.86 -1.06
CA MET A 209 -0.02 16.02 0.11
C MET A 209 1.44 15.58 0.08
N ASN A 210 2.00 15.31 -1.10
CA ASN A 210 3.39 14.93 -1.28
C ASN A 210 4.39 15.98 -0.77
N THR A 211 4.03 17.28 -0.76
CA THR A 211 4.87 18.33 -0.18
C THR A 211 5.16 18.14 1.31
N GLN A 212 4.30 17.37 1.99
CA GLN A 212 4.44 17.04 3.41
C GLN A 212 5.18 15.71 3.66
N LEU A 213 5.61 15.02 2.60
CA LEU A 213 6.18 13.68 2.74
C LEU A 213 7.48 13.66 3.56
N LEU A 214 8.30 14.72 3.46
CA LEU A 214 9.50 14.86 4.30
C LEU A 214 9.15 15.00 5.79
N THR A 215 8.09 15.75 6.11
CA THR A 215 7.59 15.88 7.47
C THR A 215 7.06 14.54 7.98
N LEU A 216 6.31 13.83 7.13
CA LEU A 216 5.82 12.48 7.45
C LEU A 216 6.97 11.52 7.70
N GLN A 217 8.00 11.50 6.81
CA GLN A 217 9.19 10.66 6.98
C GLN A 217 9.84 10.88 8.35
N LYS A 218 10.17 12.13 8.67
CA LYS A 218 10.80 12.49 9.94
C LYS A 218 9.93 12.11 11.14
N THR A 219 8.63 12.38 11.08
CA THR A 219 7.69 12.02 12.15
C THR A 219 7.68 10.51 12.42
N ILE A 220 7.69 9.69 11.36
CA ILE A 220 7.73 8.23 11.49
C ILE A 220 9.08 7.79 12.07
N GLU A 221 10.19 8.32 11.57
CA GLU A 221 11.54 7.98 12.04
C GLU A 221 11.73 8.34 13.52
N ASP A 222 11.24 9.50 13.95
CA ASP A 222 11.29 9.94 15.34
C ASP A 222 10.46 9.00 16.25
N ASP A 223 9.22 8.69 15.86
CA ASP A 223 8.32 7.80 16.62
C ASP A 223 8.83 6.34 16.67
N LEU A 224 9.69 5.93 15.74
CA LEU A 224 10.29 4.59 15.71
C LEU A 224 11.65 4.51 16.44
N ASN A 225 12.33 5.64 16.66
CA ASN A 225 13.63 5.71 17.36
C ASN A 225 13.49 6.13 18.83
N GLY A 226 12.34 6.64 19.24
CA GLY A 226 12.01 7.04 20.62
C GLY A 226 11.40 5.93 21.41
#